data_20c98d2b49fa71f1f72eed68925c2ad5
#
_entry.id   20c98d2b49fa71f1f72eed68925c2ad5
#
_cell.length_a   1.000
_cell.length_b   1.000
_cell.length_c   1.000
_cell.angle_alpha   90.00
_cell.angle_beta   90.00
_cell.angle_gamma   90.00
#
_symmetry.space_group_name_H-M   'P 1'
#
loop_
_entity.id
_entity.type
_entity.pdbx_description
1 polymer ?
#
loop_
_entity_poly.entity_id
_entity_poly.type
_entity_poly.pdbx_seq_one_letter_code
_entity_poly.pdbx_strand_id
1 'polypeptide(L)'
;MTAKKRIVFVVNPISGTQGKKAILKWIDERIDRALFDYSIVKTQYAGHAVEIAAAAAKDNVDIVVAIGGDGTINEIGRSLVHTNTALGIIPCGSGNGLARHLHIPMDAKAAIDLLNTGECTCVDYGKINDMPFFCTCGVGFDAFVSLKFADSGKRGLLTYLENTLHESLTYEPETYEIENEEGTIKYKAFLIACANASQYGNTVSYTHLTLPTT
;
A
#
# COMPACT_ATOMS: atom_id res chain seq x y z
N MET A 1 30.87 10.04 -15.29
CA MET A 1 30.11 9.92 -14.03
C MET A 1 28.65 9.76 -14.41
N THR A 2 28.02 8.66 -14.01
CA THR A 2 26.57 8.49 -14.19
C THR A 2 25.86 9.53 -13.33
N ALA A 3 24.82 10.18 -13.88
CA ALA A 3 24.02 11.12 -13.13
C ALA A 3 23.39 10.40 -11.92
N LYS A 4 23.37 11.06 -10.75
CA LYS A 4 22.70 10.51 -9.57
C LYS A 4 21.20 10.42 -9.82
N LYS A 5 20.58 9.35 -9.30
CA LYS A 5 19.14 9.22 -9.30
C LYS A 5 18.54 10.13 -8.22
N ARG A 6 17.37 10.69 -8.50
CA ARG A 6 16.63 11.54 -7.55
C ARG A 6 15.60 10.72 -6.79
N ILE A 7 15.60 10.85 -5.45
CA ILE A 7 14.64 10.20 -4.57
C ILE A 7 13.83 11.24 -3.79
N VAL A 8 12.52 11.04 -3.70
CA VAL A 8 11.64 11.80 -2.80
C VAL A 8 11.06 10.85 -1.75
N PHE A 9 11.44 11.02 -0.50
CA PHE A 9 10.86 10.32 0.64
C PHE A 9 9.59 11.04 1.10
N VAL A 10 8.45 10.37 1.02
CA VAL A 10 7.15 10.90 1.47
C VAL A 10 6.81 10.28 2.82
N VAL A 11 6.76 11.11 3.84
CA VAL A 11 6.55 10.69 5.24
C VAL A 11 5.14 11.04 5.68
N ASN A 12 4.35 10.04 6.02
CA ASN A 12 3.09 10.26 6.72
C ASN A 12 3.35 10.31 8.24
N PRO A 13 3.34 11.49 8.88
CA PRO A 13 3.74 11.63 10.28
C PRO A 13 2.81 10.93 11.26
N ILE A 14 1.56 10.69 10.88
CA ILE A 14 0.54 10.08 11.73
C ILE A 14 0.35 8.57 11.48
N SER A 15 1.01 7.98 10.47
CA SER A 15 0.89 6.55 10.18
C SER A 15 1.82 5.70 11.04
N GLY A 16 1.37 4.50 11.43
CA GLY A 16 2.17 3.46 12.06
C GLY A 16 2.61 3.76 13.50
N THR A 17 3.31 2.79 14.10
CA THR A 17 3.74 2.79 15.50
C THR A 17 5.22 3.13 15.68
N GLN A 18 6.02 3.11 14.63
CA GLN A 18 7.46 3.37 14.70
C GLN A 18 7.78 4.87 14.71
N GLY A 19 8.78 5.26 15.51
CA GLY A 19 9.23 6.63 15.61
C GLY A 19 9.82 7.16 14.30
N LYS A 20 9.08 7.97 13.56
CA LYS A 20 9.51 8.55 12.27
C LYS A 20 10.84 9.30 12.34
N LYS A 21 11.15 9.94 13.48
CA LYS A 21 12.43 10.65 13.68
C LYS A 21 13.63 9.72 13.53
N ALA A 22 13.53 8.47 14.02
CA ALA A 22 14.60 7.48 13.89
C ALA A 22 14.79 7.07 12.41
N ILE A 23 13.68 6.85 11.69
CA ILE A 23 13.74 6.50 10.26
C ILE A 23 14.41 7.59 9.45
N LEU A 24 14.07 8.86 9.69
CA LEU A 24 14.70 9.99 9.01
C LEU A 24 16.21 10.06 9.26
N LYS A 25 16.64 9.77 10.51
CA LYS A 25 18.06 9.67 10.84
C LYS A 25 18.73 8.52 10.10
N TRP A 26 18.10 7.35 10.04
CA TRP A 26 18.64 6.19 9.30
C TRP A 26 18.72 6.42 7.81
N ILE A 27 17.79 7.15 7.21
CA ILE A 27 17.89 7.55 5.79
C ILE A 27 19.17 8.38 5.59
N ASP A 28 19.40 9.39 6.43
CA ASP A 28 20.57 10.26 6.35
C ASP A 28 21.89 9.48 6.50
N GLU A 29 21.90 8.47 7.36
CA GLU A 29 23.08 7.63 7.66
C GLU A 29 23.34 6.52 6.63
N ARG A 30 22.32 6.02 5.92
CA ARG A 30 22.39 4.75 5.17
C ARG A 30 22.17 4.89 3.68
N ILE A 31 21.52 5.95 3.20
CA ILE A 31 21.35 6.18 1.75
C ILE A 31 22.71 6.51 1.14
N ASP A 32 23.04 5.80 0.06
CA ASP A 32 24.28 6.04 -0.69
C ASP A 32 24.17 7.36 -1.48
N ARG A 33 24.82 8.38 -0.97
CA ARG A 33 24.87 9.70 -1.59
C ARG A 33 25.73 9.75 -2.86
N ALA A 34 26.46 8.72 -3.16
CA ALA A 34 27.14 8.61 -4.47
C ALA A 34 26.14 8.22 -5.57
N LEU A 35 25.11 7.44 -5.22
CA LEU A 35 24.07 6.97 -6.15
C LEU A 35 22.86 7.92 -6.21
N PHE A 36 22.54 8.58 -5.09
CA PHE A 36 21.27 9.27 -4.93
C PHE A 36 21.40 10.71 -4.42
N ASP A 37 20.60 11.60 -5.02
CA ASP A 37 20.20 12.87 -4.44
C ASP A 37 18.78 12.73 -3.91
N TYR A 38 18.53 13.07 -2.63
CA TYR A 38 17.24 12.87 -2.04
C TYR A 38 16.67 14.09 -1.33
N SER A 39 15.36 14.12 -1.24
CA SER A 39 14.60 15.07 -0.42
C SER A 39 13.56 14.33 0.42
N ILE A 40 13.11 14.97 1.51
CA ILE A 40 12.12 14.43 2.43
C ILE A 40 10.95 15.40 2.53
N VAL A 41 9.75 14.91 2.23
CA VAL A 41 8.50 15.68 2.28
C VAL A 41 7.53 15.01 3.25
N LYS A 42 6.95 15.80 4.17
CA LYS A 42 5.94 15.30 5.11
C LYS A 42 4.55 15.61 4.60
N THR A 43 3.65 14.62 4.66
CA THR A 43 2.24 14.88 4.38
C THR A 43 1.60 15.72 5.49
N GLN A 44 0.65 16.56 5.13
CA GLN A 44 -0.01 17.49 6.04
C GLN A 44 -1.49 17.14 6.27
N TYR A 45 -2.10 16.45 5.31
CA TYR A 45 -3.51 16.05 5.30
C TYR A 45 -3.68 14.74 4.52
N ALA A 46 -4.87 14.14 4.61
CA ALA A 46 -5.22 12.96 3.84
C ALA A 46 -5.27 13.28 2.34
N GLY A 47 -4.67 12.44 1.52
CA GLY A 47 -4.53 12.68 0.07
C GLY A 47 -3.31 13.52 -0.34
N HIS A 48 -2.60 14.18 0.59
CA HIS A 48 -1.42 14.97 0.24
C HIS A 48 -0.30 14.13 -0.39
N ALA A 49 -0.20 12.83 -0.05
CA ALA A 49 0.77 11.94 -0.67
C ALA A 49 0.53 11.74 -2.17
N VAL A 50 -0.74 11.80 -2.62
CA VAL A 50 -1.12 11.76 -4.04
C VAL A 50 -0.52 12.96 -4.78
N GLU A 51 -0.68 14.15 -4.22
CA GLU A 51 -0.21 15.41 -4.85
C GLU A 51 1.33 15.44 -4.92
N ILE A 52 2.00 15.04 -3.83
CA ILE A 52 3.47 14.98 -3.78
C ILE A 52 4.00 13.99 -4.83
N ALA A 53 3.40 12.79 -4.91
CA ALA A 53 3.83 11.78 -5.85
C ALA A 53 3.56 12.18 -7.31
N ALA A 54 2.41 12.79 -7.60
CA ALA A 54 2.10 13.29 -8.93
C ALA A 54 3.06 14.41 -9.37
N ALA A 55 3.40 15.34 -8.46
CA ALA A 55 4.38 16.38 -8.72
C ALA A 55 5.78 15.80 -8.99
N ALA A 56 6.20 14.83 -8.16
CA ALA A 56 7.48 14.14 -8.33
C ALA A 56 7.58 13.41 -9.68
N ALA A 57 6.51 12.71 -10.07
CA ALA A 57 6.44 12.03 -11.36
C ALA A 57 6.51 13.02 -12.55
N LYS A 58 5.79 14.14 -12.44
CA LYS A 58 5.84 15.21 -13.46
C LYS A 58 7.24 15.82 -13.58
N ASP A 59 7.97 15.92 -12.48
CA ASP A 59 9.35 16.42 -12.43
C ASP A 59 10.38 15.34 -12.82
N ASN A 60 9.94 14.15 -13.27
CA ASN A 60 10.80 13.01 -13.61
C ASN A 60 11.74 12.61 -12.48
N VAL A 61 11.25 12.56 -11.24
CA VAL A 61 11.96 11.96 -10.11
C VAL A 61 12.06 10.45 -10.35
N ASP A 62 13.24 9.84 -10.09
CA ASP A 62 13.43 8.43 -10.37
C ASP A 62 12.65 7.52 -9.41
N ILE A 63 12.60 7.88 -8.12
CA ILE A 63 11.97 7.05 -7.09
C ILE A 63 11.20 7.93 -6.10
N VAL A 64 9.94 7.59 -5.84
CA VAL A 64 9.16 8.13 -4.71
C VAL A 64 9.03 7.03 -3.66
N VAL A 65 9.54 7.28 -2.46
CA VAL A 65 9.55 6.30 -1.36
C VAL A 65 8.45 6.61 -0.35
N ALA A 66 7.53 5.69 -0.19
CA ALA A 66 6.48 5.74 0.83
C ALA A 66 7.04 5.35 2.21
N ILE A 67 7.02 6.26 3.19
CA ILE A 67 7.28 5.97 4.60
C ILE A 67 5.96 5.98 5.35
N GLY A 68 5.28 4.83 5.38
CA GLY A 68 3.92 4.75 5.89
C GLY A 68 3.37 3.33 5.92
N GLY A 69 2.05 3.22 6.07
CA GLY A 69 1.31 1.98 5.92
C GLY A 69 0.66 1.86 4.55
N ASP A 70 -0.20 0.84 4.40
CA ASP A 70 -0.84 0.47 3.13
C ASP A 70 -1.59 1.64 2.47
N GLY A 71 -2.25 2.50 3.25
CA GLY A 71 -2.93 3.69 2.73
C GLY A 71 -1.97 4.68 2.05
N THR A 72 -0.83 4.98 2.69
CA THR A 72 0.19 5.89 2.13
C THR A 72 0.83 5.28 0.88
N ILE A 73 1.11 3.97 0.90
CA ILE A 73 1.64 3.24 -0.24
C ILE A 73 0.66 3.30 -1.42
N ASN A 74 -0.63 3.10 -1.15
CA ASN A 74 -1.67 3.12 -2.17
C ASN A 74 -1.90 4.53 -2.74
N GLU A 75 -1.90 5.57 -1.91
CA GLU A 75 -1.97 6.98 -2.36
C GLU A 75 -0.83 7.31 -3.33
N ILE A 76 0.41 6.98 -2.97
CA ILE A 76 1.59 7.23 -3.81
C ILE A 76 1.53 6.37 -5.08
N GLY A 77 1.33 5.05 -4.93
CA GLY A 77 1.31 4.11 -6.03
C GLY A 77 0.31 4.49 -7.13
N ARG A 78 -0.90 4.92 -6.75
CA ARG A 78 -1.92 5.37 -7.72
C ARG A 78 -1.45 6.52 -8.61
N SER A 79 -0.65 7.44 -8.06
CA SER A 79 -0.13 8.58 -8.79
C SER A 79 1.05 8.23 -9.71
N LEU A 80 1.67 7.06 -9.49
CA LEU A 80 2.83 6.61 -10.24
C LEU A 80 2.49 5.62 -11.36
N VAL A 81 1.25 5.14 -11.43
CA VAL A 81 0.79 4.24 -12.49
C VAL A 81 1.02 4.89 -13.86
N HIS A 82 1.65 4.13 -14.77
CA HIS A 82 2.03 4.59 -16.12
C HIS A 82 2.99 5.79 -16.17
N THR A 83 3.76 6.00 -15.11
CA THR A 83 4.89 6.95 -15.10
C THR A 83 6.23 6.20 -15.12
N ASN A 84 7.32 6.94 -15.33
CA ASN A 84 8.68 6.39 -15.26
C ASN A 84 9.25 6.44 -13.82
N THR A 85 8.49 6.91 -12.84
CA THR A 85 8.90 7.03 -11.46
C THR A 85 8.59 5.74 -10.71
N ALA A 86 9.59 5.14 -10.09
CA ALA A 86 9.42 3.93 -9.30
C ALA A 86 8.86 4.22 -7.90
N LEU A 87 8.10 3.27 -7.37
CA LEU A 87 7.64 3.25 -5.97
C LEU A 87 8.65 2.52 -5.10
N GLY A 88 9.24 3.20 -4.12
CA GLY A 88 9.96 2.56 -3.02
C GLY A 88 9.09 2.48 -1.76
N ILE A 89 9.36 1.53 -0.87
CA ILE A 89 8.56 1.33 0.34
C ILE A 89 9.46 1.15 1.57
N ILE A 90 9.22 1.97 2.60
CA ILE A 90 9.70 1.75 3.97
C ILE A 90 8.46 1.49 4.83
N PRO A 91 8.18 0.21 5.16
CA PRO A 91 6.93 -0.18 5.79
C PRO A 91 6.88 0.28 7.25
N CYS A 92 5.81 0.98 7.62
CA CYS A 92 5.61 1.51 8.97
C CYS A 92 4.18 1.28 9.50
N GLY A 93 3.30 0.66 8.70
CA GLY A 93 1.93 0.35 9.07
C GLY A 93 1.81 -0.94 9.89
N SER A 94 0.59 -1.28 10.28
CA SER A 94 0.26 -2.53 10.95
C SER A 94 0.14 -3.71 9.98
N GLY A 95 -0.32 -3.49 8.75
CA GLY A 95 -0.51 -4.52 7.74
C GLY A 95 0.73 -4.68 6.85
N ASN A 96 1.02 -3.65 6.07
CA ASN A 96 2.10 -3.59 5.08
C ASN A 96 2.00 -4.71 4.02
N GLY A 97 0.78 -4.94 3.52
CA GLY A 97 0.47 -6.06 2.64
C GLY A 97 1.31 -6.06 1.36
N LEU A 98 1.41 -4.92 0.66
CA LEU A 98 2.22 -4.83 -0.57
C LEU A 98 3.71 -5.03 -0.29
N ALA A 99 4.23 -4.47 0.80
CA ALA A 99 5.64 -4.65 1.16
C ALA A 99 5.97 -6.13 1.45
N ARG A 100 5.06 -6.85 2.12
CA ARG A 100 5.19 -8.30 2.38
C ARG A 100 5.14 -9.10 1.09
N HIS A 101 4.18 -8.79 0.20
CA HIS A 101 4.06 -9.44 -1.10
C HIS A 101 5.32 -9.28 -1.95
N LEU A 102 5.91 -8.10 -1.93
CA LEU A 102 7.15 -7.79 -2.68
C LEU A 102 8.42 -8.19 -1.92
N HIS A 103 8.31 -8.91 -0.79
CA HIS A 103 9.44 -9.34 0.05
C HIS A 103 10.34 -8.19 0.52
N ILE A 104 9.78 -6.97 0.64
CA ILE A 104 10.49 -5.83 1.19
C ILE A 104 10.65 -6.05 2.71
N PRO A 105 11.85 -5.85 3.27
CA PRO A 105 12.09 -6.03 4.69
C PRO A 105 11.16 -5.18 5.57
N MET A 106 10.59 -5.79 6.62
CA MET A 106 9.76 -5.07 7.60
C MET A 106 10.59 -4.22 8.56
N ASP A 107 11.89 -4.49 8.69
CA ASP A 107 12.84 -3.62 9.37
C ASP A 107 13.17 -2.41 8.52
N ALA A 108 12.98 -1.21 9.08
CA ALA A 108 13.14 0.03 8.32
C ALA A 108 14.59 0.26 7.83
N LYS A 109 15.61 -0.20 8.59
CA LYS A 109 17.00 -0.07 8.17
C LYS A 109 17.29 -0.96 6.98
N ALA A 110 16.85 -2.21 7.04
CA ALA A 110 17.02 -3.16 5.94
C ALA A 110 16.23 -2.71 4.69
N ALA A 111 15.05 -2.10 4.86
CA ALA A 111 14.30 -1.52 3.74
C ALA A 111 15.03 -0.31 3.10
N ILE A 112 15.72 0.51 3.91
CA ILE A 112 16.56 1.60 3.40
C ILE A 112 17.78 1.03 2.66
N ASP A 113 18.44 0.01 3.20
CA ASP A 113 19.59 -0.63 2.53
C ASP A 113 19.21 -1.24 1.19
N LEU A 114 18.00 -1.81 1.10
CA LEU A 114 17.46 -2.34 -0.14
C LEU A 114 17.34 -1.26 -1.24
N LEU A 115 17.08 0.00 -0.91
CA LEU A 115 17.02 1.07 -1.90
C LEU A 115 18.37 1.31 -2.58
N ASN A 116 19.50 1.04 -1.89
CA ASN A 116 20.85 1.20 -2.46
C ASN A 116 21.21 0.09 -3.43
N THR A 117 20.66 -1.10 -3.28
CA THR A 117 21.09 -2.31 -3.99
C THR A 117 19.99 -3.00 -4.78
N GLY A 118 18.74 -2.62 -4.52
CA GLY A 118 17.57 -3.26 -5.13
C GLY A 118 17.37 -2.88 -6.59
N GLU A 119 16.65 -3.75 -7.28
CA GLU A 119 16.24 -3.54 -8.66
C GLU A 119 14.76 -3.16 -8.72
N CYS A 120 14.40 -2.29 -9.69
CA CYS A 120 13.01 -1.97 -9.96
C CYS A 120 12.37 -3.07 -10.79
N THR A 121 11.22 -3.55 -10.36
CA THR A 121 10.40 -4.52 -11.10
C THR A 121 9.04 -3.94 -11.43
N CYS A 122 8.44 -4.38 -12.53
CA CYS A 122 7.05 -4.07 -12.84
C CYS A 122 6.14 -4.97 -12.00
N VAL A 123 5.09 -4.39 -11.47
CA VAL A 123 4.05 -5.11 -10.73
C VAL A 123 2.70 -4.86 -11.38
N ASP A 124 1.85 -5.86 -11.36
CA ASP A 124 0.47 -5.72 -11.80
C ASP A 124 -0.33 -4.90 -10.79
N TYR A 125 -1.39 -4.28 -11.26
CA TYR A 125 -2.37 -3.61 -10.42
C TYR A 125 -3.78 -3.90 -10.94
N GLY A 126 -4.75 -3.92 -10.06
CA GLY A 126 -6.15 -3.96 -10.43
C GLY A 126 -6.78 -2.57 -10.45
N LYS A 127 -7.95 -2.45 -11.08
CA LYS A 127 -8.78 -1.24 -11.07
C LYS A 127 -10.17 -1.54 -10.54
N ILE A 128 -10.68 -0.65 -9.71
CA ILE A 128 -12.05 -0.63 -9.26
C ILE A 128 -12.60 0.79 -9.41
N ASN A 129 -13.66 0.97 -10.22
CA ASN A 129 -14.19 2.29 -10.57
C ASN A 129 -13.09 3.30 -10.97
N ASP A 130 -12.20 2.90 -11.87
CA ASP A 130 -11.04 3.66 -12.33
C ASP A 130 -9.95 3.95 -11.29
N MET A 131 -10.10 3.50 -10.06
CA MET A 131 -9.07 3.62 -9.02
C MET A 131 -8.16 2.41 -9.00
N PRO A 132 -6.84 2.60 -9.15
CA PRO A 132 -5.87 1.51 -9.01
C PRO A 132 -5.83 0.96 -7.58
N PHE A 133 -5.64 -0.36 -7.45
CA PHE A 133 -5.30 -1.04 -6.21
C PHE A 133 -4.18 -2.05 -6.44
N PHE A 134 -3.32 -2.29 -5.45
CA PHE A 134 -2.10 -3.08 -5.60
C PHE A 134 -2.13 -4.40 -4.83
N CYS A 135 -2.92 -4.48 -3.78
CA CYS A 135 -3.06 -5.70 -2.97
C CYS A 135 -4.41 -6.37 -3.21
N THR A 136 -5.41 -5.93 -2.49
CA THR A 136 -6.76 -6.47 -2.54
C THR A 136 -7.76 -5.33 -2.64
N CYS A 137 -8.88 -5.58 -3.29
CA CYS A 137 -10.07 -4.77 -3.17
C CYS A 137 -11.27 -5.70 -2.95
N GLY A 138 -12.34 -5.18 -2.37
CA GLY A 138 -13.50 -5.99 -2.09
C GLY A 138 -14.71 -5.19 -1.64
N VAL A 139 -15.81 -5.91 -1.51
CA VAL A 139 -17.10 -5.40 -1.03
C VAL A 139 -17.63 -6.34 0.03
N GLY A 140 -18.53 -5.85 0.86
CA GLY A 140 -19.16 -6.64 1.91
C GLY A 140 -18.53 -6.41 3.26
N PHE A 141 -18.47 -7.46 4.06
CA PHE A 141 -18.10 -7.38 5.47
C PHE A 141 -16.73 -6.75 5.75
N ASP A 142 -15.71 -7.10 4.99
CA ASP A 142 -14.36 -6.55 5.18
C ASP A 142 -14.27 -5.05 4.86
N ALA A 143 -14.98 -4.61 3.82
CA ALA A 143 -15.11 -3.19 3.50
C ALA A 143 -15.87 -2.44 4.60
N PHE A 144 -16.95 -3.04 5.13
CA PHE A 144 -17.72 -2.49 6.23
C PHE A 144 -16.88 -2.34 7.51
N VAL A 145 -16.11 -3.37 7.89
CA VAL A 145 -15.20 -3.32 9.05
C VAL A 145 -14.09 -2.29 8.84
N SER A 146 -13.54 -2.20 7.63
CA SER A 146 -12.50 -1.22 7.30
C SER A 146 -12.99 0.21 7.44
N LEU A 147 -14.23 0.49 7.04
CA LEU A 147 -14.88 1.80 7.19
C LEU A 147 -15.04 2.13 8.67
N LYS A 148 -15.62 1.21 9.46
CA LYS A 148 -15.81 1.37 10.91
C LYS A 148 -14.50 1.60 11.65
N PHE A 149 -13.45 0.89 11.25
CA PHE A 149 -12.11 1.08 11.82
C PHE A 149 -11.54 2.46 11.50
N ALA A 150 -11.73 2.96 10.27
CA ALA A 150 -11.30 4.30 9.89
C ALA A 150 -11.99 5.39 10.73
N ASP A 151 -13.29 5.23 11.01
CA ASP A 151 -14.10 6.17 11.78
C ASP A 151 -13.82 6.12 13.30
N SER A 152 -13.34 4.99 13.81
CA SER A 152 -13.13 4.79 15.27
C SER A 152 -12.04 5.69 15.87
N GLY A 153 -11.16 6.26 15.05
CA GLY A 153 -10.01 7.07 15.49
C GLY A 153 -8.97 6.29 16.30
N LYS A 154 -9.24 5.04 16.67
CA LYS A 154 -8.32 4.16 17.39
C LYS A 154 -7.55 3.29 16.39
N ARG A 155 -6.26 3.10 16.65
CA ARG A 155 -5.38 2.30 15.78
C ARG A 155 -4.83 1.11 16.55
N GLY A 156 -4.75 -0.03 15.88
CA GLY A 156 -4.14 -1.25 16.42
C GLY A 156 -4.93 -2.50 16.07
N LEU A 157 -4.22 -3.63 16.06
CA LEU A 157 -4.78 -4.93 15.70
C LEU A 157 -5.90 -5.36 16.66
N LEU A 158 -5.77 -5.08 17.95
CA LEU A 158 -6.79 -5.44 18.96
C LEU A 158 -8.12 -4.71 18.71
N THR A 159 -8.08 -3.41 18.44
CA THR A 159 -9.30 -2.64 18.12
C THR A 159 -9.96 -3.13 16.82
N TYR A 160 -9.15 -3.50 15.82
CA TYR A 160 -9.66 -4.10 14.60
C TYR A 160 -10.35 -5.44 14.88
N LEU A 161 -9.74 -6.32 15.70
CA LEU A 161 -10.30 -7.62 16.06
C LEU A 161 -11.61 -7.49 16.88
N GLU A 162 -11.65 -6.59 17.85
CA GLU A 162 -12.85 -6.34 18.66
C GLU A 162 -14.02 -5.86 17.78
N ASN A 163 -13.78 -4.88 16.91
CA ASN A 163 -14.80 -4.38 15.99
C ASN A 163 -15.22 -5.48 15.00
N THR A 164 -14.29 -6.21 14.45
CA THR A 164 -14.58 -7.31 13.50
C THR A 164 -15.45 -8.38 14.17
N LEU A 165 -15.13 -8.78 15.39
CA LEU A 165 -15.91 -9.79 16.11
C LEU A 165 -17.33 -9.30 16.45
N HIS A 166 -17.46 -8.07 16.93
CA HIS A 166 -18.78 -7.50 17.27
C HIS A 166 -19.66 -7.35 16.02
N GLU A 167 -19.13 -6.79 14.95
CA GLU A 167 -19.86 -6.55 13.72
C GLU A 167 -20.17 -7.85 12.94
N SER A 168 -19.35 -8.89 13.08
CA SER A 168 -19.61 -10.18 12.43
C SER A 168 -20.89 -10.86 12.92
N LEU A 169 -21.30 -10.56 14.15
CA LEU A 169 -22.52 -11.13 14.75
C LEU A 169 -23.81 -10.49 14.21
N THR A 170 -23.71 -9.31 13.65
CA THR A 170 -24.87 -8.50 13.21
C THR A 170 -24.89 -8.25 11.71
N TYR A 171 -23.80 -8.56 10.99
CA TYR A 171 -23.71 -8.34 9.56
C TYR A 171 -24.54 -9.37 8.78
N GLU A 172 -25.45 -8.90 7.95
CA GLU A 172 -26.21 -9.75 7.04
C GLU A 172 -25.57 -9.82 5.66
N PRO A 173 -25.39 -11.03 5.09
CA PRO A 173 -24.86 -11.17 3.73
C PRO A 173 -25.74 -10.46 2.71
N GLU A 174 -25.09 -9.74 1.80
CA GLU A 174 -25.75 -9.02 0.70
C GLU A 174 -25.79 -9.87 -0.59
N THR A 175 -26.72 -9.51 -1.48
CA THR A 175 -26.78 -10.15 -2.81
C THR A 175 -26.03 -9.30 -3.80
N TYR A 176 -24.99 -9.90 -4.39
CA TYR A 176 -24.15 -9.31 -5.42
C TYR A 176 -24.51 -9.86 -6.78
N GLU A 177 -24.47 -8.99 -7.79
CA GLU A 177 -24.60 -9.36 -9.19
C GLU A 177 -23.23 -9.26 -9.85
N ILE A 178 -22.73 -10.37 -10.36
CA ILE A 178 -21.45 -10.47 -11.05
C ILE A 178 -21.73 -10.71 -12.52
N GLU A 179 -21.33 -9.77 -13.37
CA GLU A 179 -21.41 -9.87 -14.81
C GLU A 179 -20.03 -10.15 -15.37
N ASN A 180 -19.93 -11.15 -16.23
CA ASN A 180 -18.72 -11.50 -16.97
C ASN A 180 -19.08 -11.91 -18.41
N GLU A 181 -18.10 -12.37 -19.19
CA GLU A 181 -18.29 -12.79 -20.58
C GLU A 181 -19.28 -13.98 -20.72
N GLU A 182 -19.45 -14.78 -19.69
CA GLU A 182 -20.36 -15.94 -19.68
C GLU A 182 -21.80 -15.58 -19.28
N GLY A 183 -21.99 -14.37 -18.75
CA GLY A 183 -23.31 -13.86 -18.36
C GLY A 183 -23.32 -13.28 -16.94
N THR A 184 -24.52 -13.15 -16.39
CA THR A 184 -24.78 -12.55 -15.08
C THR A 184 -25.15 -13.62 -14.07
N ILE A 185 -24.44 -13.65 -12.95
CA ILE A 185 -24.69 -14.59 -11.84
C ILE A 185 -24.95 -13.79 -10.57
N LYS A 186 -25.94 -14.23 -9.78
CA LYS A 186 -26.26 -13.61 -8.48
C LYS A 186 -25.77 -14.50 -7.35
N TYR A 187 -24.98 -13.91 -6.46
CA TYR A 187 -24.50 -14.57 -5.25
C TYR A 187 -24.95 -13.82 -3.99
N LYS A 188 -25.48 -14.56 -3.02
CA LYS A 188 -25.58 -14.04 -1.65
C LYS A 188 -24.27 -14.36 -0.93
N ALA A 189 -23.47 -13.35 -0.65
CA ALA A 189 -22.15 -13.51 -0.07
C ALA A 189 -21.91 -12.59 1.11
N PHE A 190 -21.12 -13.04 2.07
CA PHE A 190 -20.68 -12.26 3.21
C PHE A 190 -19.65 -11.19 2.78
N LEU A 191 -18.76 -11.56 1.86
CA LEU A 191 -17.82 -10.66 1.21
C LEU A 191 -17.46 -11.19 -0.19
N ILE A 192 -16.99 -10.29 -1.05
CA ILE A 192 -16.32 -10.62 -2.30
C ILE A 192 -15.01 -9.83 -2.32
N ALA A 193 -13.90 -10.52 -2.54
CA ALA A 193 -12.58 -9.91 -2.61
C ALA A 193 -11.86 -10.29 -3.90
N CYS A 194 -11.24 -9.30 -4.55
CA CYS A 194 -10.32 -9.47 -5.66
C CYS A 194 -8.89 -9.31 -5.14
N ALA A 195 -8.07 -10.35 -5.29
CA ALA A 195 -6.69 -10.36 -4.82
C ALA A 195 -5.72 -10.16 -6.01
N ASN A 196 -4.94 -9.09 -5.96
CA ASN A 196 -3.83 -8.81 -6.88
C ASN A 196 -2.46 -9.14 -6.24
N ALA A 197 -2.43 -9.35 -4.93
CA ALA A 197 -1.24 -9.72 -4.17
C ALA A 197 -1.53 -10.94 -3.29
N SER A 198 -0.47 -11.66 -2.91
CA SER A 198 -0.59 -12.86 -2.07
C SER A 198 -0.98 -12.58 -0.62
N GLN A 199 -1.00 -11.31 -0.20
CA GLN A 199 -1.30 -10.92 1.18
C GLN A 199 -2.70 -10.34 1.33
N TYR A 200 -3.49 -10.95 2.22
CA TYR A 200 -4.75 -10.42 2.68
C TYR A 200 -4.59 -9.97 4.16
N GLY A 201 -4.41 -8.66 4.35
CA GLY A 201 -4.08 -8.11 5.67
C GLY A 201 -2.71 -8.54 6.19
N ASN A 202 -2.60 -8.69 7.52
CA ASN A 202 -1.33 -8.93 8.20
C ASN A 202 -0.95 -10.42 8.34
N THR A 203 -1.94 -11.31 8.36
CA THR A 203 -1.74 -12.70 8.78
C THR A 203 -2.17 -13.74 7.76
N VAL A 204 -2.98 -13.35 6.76
CA VAL A 204 -3.47 -14.28 5.74
C VAL A 204 -2.67 -14.11 4.47
N SER A 205 -2.09 -15.21 3.99
CA SER A 205 -1.38 -15.25 2.72
C SER A 205 -2.09 -16.24 1.80
N TYR A 206 -2.39 -15.82 0.58
CA TYR A 206 -2.86 -16.71 -0.47
C TYR A 206 -1.66 -17.50 -1.01
N THR A 207 -1.70 -18.82 -0.87
CA THR A 207 -0.64 -19.70 -1.39
C THR A 207 -0.77 -19.98 -2.88
N HIS A 208 -1.96 -19.80 -3.44
CA HIS A 208 -2.25 -19.99 -4.86
C HIS A 208 -3.14 -18.84 -5.34
N LEU A 209 -2.57 -17.95 -6.13
CA LEU A 209 -3.32 -17.02 -6.98
C LEU A 209 -3.47 -17.71 -8.34
N THR A 210 -4.60 -18.36 -8.57
CA THR A 210 -4.93 -18.86 -9.90
C THR A 210 -5.59 -17.72 -10.68
N LEU A 211 -4.87 -17.17 -11.64
CA LEU A 211 -5.53 -16.45 -12.71
C LEU A 211 -6.26 -17.48 -13.58
N PRO A 212 -7.53 -17.25 -13.95
CA PRO A 212 -8.15 -18.08 -14.98
C PRO A 212 -7.33 -17.91 -16.25
N THR A 213 -6.60 -18.96 -16.62
CA THR A 213 -5.95 -19.02 -17.93
C THR A 213 -7.04 -19.41 -18.92
N THR A 214 -7.51 -18.45 -19.66
CA THR A 214 -8.26 -18.68 -20.90
C THR A 214 -7.33 -19.12 -22.02
#